data_4518237c2ccb6ed55c0be70b8cbcbe31
#
_entry.id   4518237c2ccb6ed55c0be70b8cbcbe31
#
_cell.length_a   1.000
_cell.length_b   1.000
_cell.length_c   1.000
_cell.angle_alpha   90.00
_cell.angle_beta   90.00
_cell.angle_gamma   90.00
#
_symmetry.space_group_name_H-M   'P 1'
#
loop_
_entity.id
_entity.type
_entity.pdbx_description
1 polymer ?
#
loop_
_entity_poly.entity_id
_entity_poly.type
_entity_poly.pdbx_seq_one_letter_code
_entity_poly.pdbx_strand_id
1 'polypeptide(L)'
;MGGPILGAILTEHWSWRWVFYINIPFGLLSAFLLIISLKEHVERKKLSLDYIGTLTLTGGIVALLFALLQGGTSWAWNSLQSIALFALAAALLVLFFYQERRAPEPILPLTLFKSRIIAISSIGGVILGVLMFGITSYAPLFVQGVKGGTATSAGITLGPLLIAWPISSTLSGKVILRFGYRFTAVLGASLATLGMGMVMFFHMDTGFPFIIAAMAVLGTGLGFMSTSFVIAVQNVVPWNLRGVATASTQFFRTISGTIGVATMGTILNAQMALHFAPIFARYPDVLARLPKGIAPSNVLLTPEVRSTLPFDLLRQLQVALAQSLFWVFALMFVCALIGLAFMFLLPGGKAEQYSYQAKAEAENGTQLEAMEVEPEITAIG
;
A
#
# COMPACT_ATOMS: atom_id res chain seq x y z
N MET A 1 13.65 -9.17 2.88
CA MET A 1 13.62 -9.36 1.43
C MET A 1 13.32 -10.79 1.03
N GLY A 2 13.92 -11.79 1.68
CA GLY A 2 13.62 -13.21 1.44
C GLY A 2 12.25 -13.70 1.95
N GLY A 3 11.46 -12.85 2.65
CA GLY A 3 10.23 -13.28 3.32
C GLY A 3 9.25 -14.08 2.47
N PRO A 4 8.79 -13.56 1.32
CA PRO A 4 7.84 -14.29 0.48
C PRO A 4 8.39 -15.60 -0.08
N ILE A 5 9.69 -15.64 -0.45
CA ILE A 5 10.34 -16.86 -0.94
C ILE A 5 10.50 -17.88 0.19
N LEU A 6 11.02 -17.44 1.35
CA LEU A 6 11.13 -18.30 2.53
C LEU A 6 9.75 -18.78 3.00
N GLY A 7 8.76 -17.89 3.05
CA GLY A 7 7.40 -18.23 3.41
C GLY A 7 6.79 -19.27 2.47
N ALA A 8 6.99 -19.12 1.17
CA ALA A 8 6.51 -20.08 0.18
C ALA A 8 7.17 -21.46 0.34
N ILE A 9 8.51 -21.52 0.49
CA ILE A 9 9.26 -22.76 0.72
C ILE A 9 8.81 -23.44 2.01
N LEU A 10 8.70 -22.70 3.11
CA LEU A 10 8.26 -23.24 4.40
C LEU A 10 6.84 -23.81 4.33
N THR A 11 5.93 -23.11 3.63
CA THR A 11 4.54 -23.54 3.49
C THR A 11 4.41 -24.76 2.62
N GLU A 12 5.19 -24.85 1.53
CA GLU A 12 5.12 -25.94 0.56
C GLU A 12 5.79 -27.24 1.07
N HIS A 13 6.94 -27.13 1.76
CA HIS A 13 7.73 -28.30 2.17
C HIS A 13 7.51 -28.73 3.62
N TRP A 14 7.11 -27.83 4.51
CA TRP A 14 6.96 -28.14 5.93
C TRP A 14 5.54 -27.89 6.41
N SER A 15 5.22 -26.64 6.82
CA SER A 15 3.88 -26.25 7.24
C SER A 15 3.80 -24.71 7.31
N TRP A 16 2.61 -24.16 7.03
CA TRP A 16 2.35 -22.72 7.19
C TRP A 16 2.67 -22.18 8.59
N ARG A 17 2.66 -23.05 9.65
CA ARG A 17 3.00 -22.66 11.01
C ARG A 17 4.47 -22.21 11.15
N TRP A 18 5.38 -22.75 10.34
CA TRP A 18 6.78 -22.38 10.37
C TRP A 18 7.06 -20.94 9.94
N VAL A 19 6.16 -20.35 9.16
CA VAL A 19 6.23 -18.92 8.81
C VAL A 19 6.17 -18.02 10.05
N PHE A 20 5.46 -18.45 11.09
CA PHE A 20 5.41 -17.74 12.37
C PHE A 20 6.60 -18.12 13.28
N TYR A 21 6.92 -19.39 13.37
CA TYR A 21 7.99 -19.86 14.27
C TYR A 21 9.36 -19.31 13.91
N ILE A 22 9.68 -19.14 12.63
CA ILE A 22 10.95 -18.58 12.20
C ILE A 22 11.17 -17.13 12.69
N ASN A 23 10.09 -16.37 12.90
CA ASN A 23 10.19 -15.00 13.38
C ASN A 23 10.48 -14.91 14.90
N ILE A 24 10.21 -15.96 15.66
CA ILE A 24 10.40 -15.95 17.14
C ILE A 24 11.87 -15.74 17.52
N PRO A 25 12.85 -16.54 17.04
CA PRO A 25 14.25 -16.34 17.41
C PRO A 25 14.79 -14.98 16.98
N PHE A 26 14.43 -14.50 15.78
CA PHE A 26 14.86 -13.17 15.31
C PHE A 26 14.22 -12.04 16.13
N GLY A 27 12.94 -12.17 16.50
CA GLY A 27 12.25 -11.22 17.36
C GLY A 27 12.86 -11.15 18.76
N LEU A 28 13.14 -12.30 19.37
CA LEU A 28 13.80 -12.36 20.66
C LEU A 28 15.23 -11.79 20.63
N LEU A 29 16.00 -12.11 19.59
CA LEU A 29 17.34 -11.55 19.39
C LEU A 29 17.29 -10.03 19.22
N SER A 30 16.37 -9.51 18.40
CA SER A 30 16.18 -8.07 18.23
C SER A 30 15.79 -7.38 19.54
N ALA A 31 14.87 -7.94 20.30
CA ALA A 31 14.46 -7.42 21.60
C ALA A 31 15.65 -7.38 22.57
N PHE A 32 16.42 -8.47 22.64
CA PHE A 32 17.61 -8.57 23.49
C PHE A 32 18.66 -7.51 23.11
N LEU A 33 18.97 -7.35 21.83
CA LEU A 33 19.92 -6.33 21.34
C LEU A 33 19.43 -4.91 21.65
N LEU A 34 18.13 -4.64 21.49
CA LEU A 34 17.55 -3.33 21.82
C LEU A 34 17.66 -3.02 23.31
N ILE A 35 17.36 -3.97 24.18
CA ILE A 35 17.44 -3.77 25.64
C ILE A 35 18.87 -3.44 26.08
N ILE A 36 19.89 -4.04 25.46
CA ILE A 36 21.29 -3.82 25.81
C ILE A 36 21.83 -2.53 25.20
N SER A 37 21.47 -2.24 23.94
CA SER A 37 22.08 -1.16 23.15
C SER A 37 21.35 0.17 23.28
N LEU A 38 20.05 0.17 23.55
CA LEU A 38 19.24 1.38 23.58
C LEU A 38 19.32 2.03 24.96
N LYS A 39 20.14 3.07 25.09
CA LYS A 39 20.19 3.97 26.25
C LYS A 39 19.41 5.23 25.91
N GLU A 40 18.12 5.23 26.11
CA GLU A 40 17.27 6.37 25.81
C GLU A 40 16.99 7.18 27.09
N HIS A 41 17.28 8.49 27.04
CA HIS A 41 16.86 9.42 28.08
C HIS A 41 15.44 9.89 27.72
N VAL A 42 14.44 9.15 28.20
CA VAL A 42 13.03 9.49 27.97
C VAL A 42 12.58 10.51 28.99
N GLU A 43 12.34 11.75 28.57
CA GLU A 43 11.53 12.68 29.35
C GLU A 43 10.09 12.13 29.43
N ARG A 44 9.66 11.74 30.62
CA ARG A 44 8.30 11.24 30.88
C ARG A 44 7.31 12.39 30.72
N LYS A 45 6.78 12.58 29.52
CA LYS A 45 5.61 13.42 29.30
C LYS A 45 4.34 12.61 29.57
N LYS A 46 3.39 13.21 30.29
CA LYS A 46 2.03 12.63 30.42
C LYS A 46 1.32 12.80 29.08
N LEU A 47 1.35 11.74 28.26
CA LEU A 47 0.64 11.70 26.99
C LEU A 47 -0.84 11.39 27.26
N SER A 48 -1.75 12.17 26.71
CA SER A 48 -3.19 11.89 26.73
C SER A 48 -3.56 11.11 25.47
N LEU A 49 -3.80 9.81 25.62
CA LEU A 49 -4.23 8.97 24.49
C LEU A 49 -5.66 9.32 24.08
N ASP A 50 -5.87 9.56 22.78
CA ASP A 50 -7.21 9.77 22.21
C ASP A 50 -7.91 8.41 21.99
N TYR A 51 -8.51 7.88 23.06
CA TYR A 51 -9.26 6.62 23.01
C TYR A 51 -10.50 6.70 22.11
N ILE A 52 -11.16 7.87 22.07
CA ILE A 52 -12.38 8.06 21.27
C ILE A 52 -11.98 8.08 19.78
N GLY A 53 -10.94 8.81 19.40
CA GLY A 53 -10.40 8.79 18.04
C GLY A 53 -9.98 7.39 17.62
N THR A 54 -9.26 6.66 18.48
CA THR A 54 -8.85 5.28 18.21
C THR A 54 -10.04 4.35 17.95
N LEU A 55 -11.07 4.39 18.80
CA LEU A 55 -12.24 3.52 18.66
C LEU A 55 -13.08 3.87 17.43
N THR A 56 -13.29 5.15 17.17
CA THR A 56 -14.09 5.60 16.02
C THR A 56 -13.38 5.32 14.69
N LEU A 57 -12.07 5.53 14.63
CA LEU A 57 -11.27 5.20 13.44
C LEU A 57 -11.26 3.70 13.17
N THR A 58 -10.91 2.91 14.19
CA THR A 58 -10.85 1.44 14.07
C THR A 58 -12.21 0.86 13.72
N GLY A 59 -13.27 1.27 14.44
CA GLY A 59 -14.63 0.84 14.16
C GLY A 59 -15.12 1.22 12.76
N GLY A 60 -14.82 2.44 12.31
CA GLY A 60 -15.16 2.91 10.97
C GLY A 60 -14.46 2.12 9.86
N ILE A 61 -13.16 1.82 10.03
CA ILE A 61 -12.42 1.02 9.06
C ILE A 61 -12.90 -0.44 9.06
N VAL A 62 -13.10 -1.04 10.23
CA VAL A 62 -13.61 -2.42 10.34
C VAL A 62 -14.99 -2.53 9.68
N ALA A 63 -15.91 -1.60 9.96
CA ALA A 63 -17.22 -1.58 9.34
C ALA A 63 -17.13 -1.44 7.80
N LEU A 64 -16.26 -0.55 7.30
CA LEU A 64 -16.03 -0.35 5.88
C LEU A 64 -15.49 -1.63 5.21
N LEU A 65 -14.46 -2.23 5.79
CA LEU A 65 -13.86 -3.46 5.24
C LEU A 65 -14.85 -4.61 5.25
N PHE A 66 -15.63 -4.75 6.33
CA PHE A 66 -16.65 -5.79 6.44
C PHE A 66 -17.76 -5.59 5.40
N ALA A 67 -18.19 -4.35 5.18
CA ALA A 67 -19.15 -4.02 4.13
C ALA A 67 -18.63 -4.38 2.72
N LEU A 68 -17.34 -4.07 2.44
CA LEU A 68 -16.72 -4.40 1.15
C LEU A 68 -16.53 -5.90 0.94
N LEU A 69 -16.18 -6.66 1.97
CA LEU A 69 -15.94 -8.10 1.89
C LEU A 69 -17.24 -8.91 1.76
N GLN A 70 -18.30 -8.48 2.44
CA GLN A 70 -19.57 -9.21 2.45
C GLN A 70 -20.54 -8.72 1.36
N GLY A 71 -20.40 -7.45 0.93
CA GLY A 71 -21.21 -6.89 -0.15
C GLY A 71 -20.96 -7.59 -1.47
N GLY A 72 -22.05 -7.96 -2.17
CA GLY A 72 -22.00 -8.67 -3.45
C GLY A 72 -21.65 -10.17 -3.33
N THR A 73 -21.33 -10.67 -2.13
CA THR A 73 -21.04 -12.09 -1.86
C THR A 73 -22.11 -12.72 -0.98
N SER A 74 -22.15 -12.35 0.30
CA SER A 74 -23.13 -12.84 1.27
C SER A 74 -24.42 -12.03 1.27
N TRP A 75 -24.32 -10.73 0.95
CA TRP A 75 -25.45 -9.79 0.91
C TRP A 75 -25.44 -8.99 -0.39
N ALA A 76 -26.62 -8.69 -0.92
CA ALA A 76 -26.74 -7.79 -2.07
C ALA A 76 -26.24 -6.37 -1.69
N TRP A 77 -25.62 -5.67 -2.64
CA TRP A 77 -25.12 -4.31 -2.41
C TRP A 77 -26.18 -3.32 -1.92
N ASN A 78 -27.42 -3.49 -2.37
CA ASN A 78 -28.60 -2.71 -2.02
C ASN A 78 -29.37 -3.26 -0.80
N SER A 79 -28.85 -4.27 -0.10
CA SER A 79 -29.46 -4.80 1.11
C SER A 79 -29.38 -3.82 2.27
N LEU A 80 -30.34 -3.92 3.21
CA LEU A 80 -30.34 -3.11 4.42
C LEU A 80 -29.05 -3.28 5.23
N GLN A 81 -28.49 -4.49 5.28
CA GLN A 81 -27.25 -4.80 5.98
C GLN A 81 -26.05 -4.06 5.37
N SER A 82 -25.92 -4.09 4.04
CA SER A 82 -24.85 -3.39 3.33
C SER A 82 -24.95 -1.87 3.52
N ILE A 83 -26.14 -1.31 3.34
CA ILE A 83 -26.40 0.13 3.51
C ILE A 83 -26.13 0.57 4.96
N ALA A 84 -26.60 -0.21 5.94
CA ALA A 84 -26.39 0.09 7.35
C ALA A 84 -24.90 0.07 7.73
N LEU A 85 -24.11 -0.88 7.21
CA LEU A 85 -22.67 -0.95 7.46
C LEU A 85 -21.91 0.21 6.81
N PHE A 86 -22.23 0.58 5.57
CA PHE A 86 -21.63 1.76 4.94
C PHE A 86 -22.01 3.05 5.68
N ALA A 87 -23.26 3.19 6.11
CA ALA A 87 -23.70 4.34 6.90
C ALA A 87 -22.98 4.39 8.26
N LEU A 88 -22.83 3.24 8.94
CA LEU A 88 -22.09 3.14 10.20
C LEU A 88 -20.61 3.51 10.00
N ALA A 89 -19.95 2.97 8.96
CA ALA A 89 -18.58 3.31 8.62
C ALA A 89 -18.41 4.81 8.37
N ALA A 90 -19.29 5.40 7.56
CA ALA A 90 -19.28 6.83 7.30
C ALA A 90 -19.50 7.67 8.56
N ALA A 91 -20.47 7.31 9.40
CA ALA A 91 -20.75 8.00 10.66
C ALA A 91 -19.55 7.96 11.62
N LEU A 92 -18.92 6.79 11.78
CA LEU A 92 -17.75 6.63 12.65
C LEU A 92 -16.53 7.39 12.12
N LEU A 93 -16.29 7.40 10.80
CA LEU A 93 -15.20 8.17 10.20
C LEU A 93 -15.44 9.69 10.30
N VAL A 94 -16.66 10.16 10.13
CA VAL A 94 -17.03 11.57 10.36
C VAL A 94 -16.82 11.94 11.83
N LEU A 95 -17.25 11.08 12.76
CA LEU A 95 -17.03 11.28 14.20
C LEU A 95 -15.54 11.30 14.54
N PHE A 96 -14.72 10.44 13.93
CA PHE A 96 -13.27 10.47 14.05
C PHE A 96 -12.69 11.84 13.64
N PHE A 97 -13.02 12.35 12.44
CA PHE A 97 -12.51 13.65 12.00
C PHE A 97 -12.99 14.83 12.87
N TYR A 98 -14.20 14.72 13.45
CA TYR A 98 -14.69 15.70 14.39
C TYR A 98 -13.92 15.67 15.71
N GLN A 99 -13.67 14.47 16.26
CA GLN A 99 -12.87 14.26 17.46
C GLN A 99 -11.43 14.72 17.28
N GLU A 100 -10.82 14.41 16.13
CA GLU A 100 -9.43 14.74 15.76
C GLU A 100 -9.17 16.26 15.80
N ARG A 101 -10.19 17.07 15.48
CA ARG A 101 -10.10 18.54 15.57
C ARG A 101 -10.13 19.07 17.00
N ARG A 102 -10.56 18.26 17.96
CA ARG A 102 -10.77 18.65 19.35
C ARG A 102 -9.80 18.00 20.33
N ALA A 103 -9.21 16.89 19.94
CA ALA A 103 -8.27 16.15 20.77
C ALA A 103 -7.03 17.01 21.09
N PRO A 104 -6.59 17.05 22.37
CA PRO A 104 -5.36 17.74 22.76
C PRO A 104 -4.11 17.15 22.09
N GLU A 105 -4.08 15.82 21.95
CA GLU A 105 -3.02 15.06 21.26
C GLU A 105 -3.67 14.18 20.20
N PRO A 106 -3.95 14.71 19.00
CA PRO A 106 -4.60 13.99 17.93
C PRO A 106 -3.70 12.88 17.37
N ILE A 107 -4.32 11.76 16.96
CA ILE A 107 -3.63 10.64 16.30
C ILE A 107 -3.07 11.09 14.96
N LEU A 108 -3.84 11.92 14.25
CA LEU A 108 -3.53 12.43 12.92
C LEU A 108 -3.60 13.97 12.92
N PRO A 109 -2.54 14.69 13.31
CA PRO A 109 -2.57 16.15 13.37
C PRO A 109 -2.93 16.77 12.01
N LEU A 110 -4.17 17.20 11.85
CA LEU A 110 -4.69 17.74 10.58
C LEU A 110 -3.95 19.01 10.14
N THR A 111 -3.29 19.69 11.07
CA THR A 111 -2.42 20.86 10.81
C THR A 111 -1.23 20.53 9.91
N LEU A 112 -0.71 19.30 9.96
CA LEU A 112 0.39 18.85 9.10
C LEU A 112 0.01 18.91 7.61
N PHE A 113 -1.26 18.66 7.27
CA PHE A 113 -1.74 18.63 5.89
C PHE A 113 -1.92 20.01 5.27
N LYS A 114 -1.76 21.10 6.05
CA LYS A 114 -1.62 22.46 5.48
C LYS A 114 -0.34 22.59 4.65
N SER A 115 0.69 21.80 4.94
CA SER A 115 1.86 21.71 4.09
C SER A 115 1.55 20.95 2.80
N ARG A 116 1.71 21.62 1.66
CA ARG A 116 1.50 21.02 0.33
C ARG A 116 2.36 19.76 0.11
N ILE A 117 3.58 19.75 0.64
CA ILE A 117 4.49 18.59 0.54
C ILE A 117 3.91 17.41 1.30
N ILE A 118 3.44 17.61 2.53
CA ILE A 118 2.86 16.53 3.36
C ILE A 118 1.56 16.00 2.73
N ALA A 119 0.67 16.91 2.29
CA ALA A 119 -0.59 16.53 1.67
C ALA A 119 -0.37 15.66 0.41
N ILE A 120 0.50 16.10 -0.52
CA ILE A 120 0.77 15.37 -1.75
C ILE A 120 1.54 14.06 -1.47
N SER A 121 2.50 14.07 -0.53
CA SER A 121 3.20 12.84 -0.13
C SER A 121 2.26 11.83 0.52
N SER A 122 1.25 12.26 1.26
CA SER A 122 0.23 11.39 1.83
C SER A 122 -0.67 10.77 0.75
N ILE A 123 -1.09 11.56 -0.25
CA ILE A 123 -1.80 11.04 -1.45
C ILE A 123 -0.91 10.02 -2.18
N GLY A 124 0.38 10.34 -2.35
CA GLY A 124 1.36 9.42 -2.91
C GLY A 124 1.48 8.13 -2.10
N GLY A 125 1.43 8.24 -0.77
CA GLY A 125 1.38 7.11 0.16
C GLY A 125 0.15 6.24 -0.04
N VAL A 126 -1.02 6.84 -0.25
CA VAL A 126 -2.28 6.13 -0.58
C VAL A 126 -2.10 5.31 -1.86
N ILE A 127 -1.62 5.92 -2.93
CA ILE A 127 -1.40 5.24 -4.22
C ILE A 127 -0.38 4.11 -4.06
N LEU A 128 0.74 4.40 -3.39
CA LEU A 128 1.78 3.40 -3.13
C LEU A 128 1.24 2.22 -2.32
N GLY A 129 0.37 2.45 -1.35
CA GLY A 129 -0.31 1.41 -0.59
C GLY A 129 -1.18 0.52 -1.47
N VAL A 130 -2.05 1.11 -2.28
CA VAL A 130 -2.92 0.38 -3.22
C VAL A 130 -2.11 -0.48 -4.19
N LEU A 131 -1.05 0.08 -4.79
CA LEU A 131 -0.20 -0.65 -5.74
C LEU A 131 0.58 -1.79 -5.07
N MET A 132 1.21 -1.50 -3.92
CA MET A 132 2.04 -2.47 -3.19
C MET A 132 1.22 -3.66 -2.71
N PHE A 133 0.13 -3.39 -1.97
CA PHE A 133 -0.70 -4.46 -1.42
C PHE A 133 -1.47 -5.18 -2.51
N GLY A 134 -1.93 -4.46 -3.55
CA GLY A 134 -2.59 -5.05 -4.71
C GLY A 134 -1.68 -6.04 -5.44
N ILE A 135 -0.48 -5.61 -5.86
CA ILE A 135 0.40 -6.49 -6.61
C ILE A 135 0.89 -7.69 -5.78
N THR A 136 1.19 -7.50 -4.50
CA THR A 136 1.63 -8.60 -3.62
C THR A 136 0.53 -9.62 -3.34
N SER A 137 -0.75 -9.23 -3.43
CA SER A 137 -1.89 -10.12 -3.27
C SER A 137 -2.28 -10.82 -4.58
N TYR A 138 -2.33 -10.09 -5.69
CA TYR A 138 -2.93 -10.59 -6.94
C TYR A 138 -1.91 -11.15 -7.95
N ALA A 139 -0.62 -10.79 -7.88
CA ALA A 139 0.39 -11.44 -8.72
C ALA A 139 0.61 -12.92 -8.34
N PRO A 140 0.67 -13.33 -7.06
CA PRO A 140 0.68 -14.74 -6.68
C PRO A 140 -0.57 -15.50 -7.15
N LEU A 141 -1.74 -14.86 -7.06
CA LEU A 141 -2.99 -15.44 -7.54
C LEU A 141 -2.96 -15.69 -9.06
N PHE A 142 -2.41 -14.76 -9.84
CA PHE A 142 -2.19 -14.95 -11.28
C PHE A 142 -1.25 -16.14 -11.56
N VAL A 143 -0.12 -16.22 -10.86
CA VAL A 143 0.85 -17.31 -11.09
C VAL A 143 0.28 -18.66 -10.70
N GLN A 144 -0.39 -18.78 -9.58
CA GLN A 144 -0.96 -20.04 -9.11
C GLN A 144 -2.22 -20.43 -9.89
N GLY A 145 -3.16 -19.49 -10.04
CA GLY A 145 -4.47 -19.76 -10.63
C GLY A 145 -4.45 -19.81 -12.16
N VAL A 146 -3.79 -18.85 -12.82
CA VAL A 146 -3.76 -18.76 -14.29
C VAL A 146 -2.64 -19.61 -14.89
N LYS A 147 -1.40 -19.44 -14.40
CA LYS A 147 -0.23 -20.17 -14.92
C LYS A 147 -0.12 -21.58 -14.37
N GLY A 148 -0.89 -21.92 -13.35
CA GLY A 148 -0.83 -23.22 -12.71
C GLY A 148 0.43 -23.49 -11.90
N GLY A 149 1.15 -22.44 -11.51
CA GLY A 149 2.38 -22.51 -10.73
C GLY A 149 2.16 -22.91 -9.27
N THR A 150 3.26 -23.21 -8.58
CA THR A 150 3.29 -23.50 -7.14
C THR A 150 3.39 -22.21 -6.31
N ALA A 151 3.24 -22.33 -4.99
CA ALA A 151 3.49 -21.22 -4.07
C ALA A 151 4.92 -20.69 -4.19
N THR A 152 5.89 -21.58 -4.39
CA THR A 152 7.30 -21.22 -4.63
C THR A 152 7.47 -20.41 -5.91
N SER A 153 6.84 -20.81 -7.03
CA SER A 153 6.92 -20.05 -8.28
C SER A 153 6.29 -18.66 -8.16
N ALA A 154 5.20 -18.54 -7.40
CA ALA A 154 4.58 -17.26 -7.09
C ALA A 154 5.50 -16.36 -6.23
N GLY A 155 6.17 -16.93 -5.22
CA GLY A 155 7.17 -16.23 -4.41
C GLY A 155 8.36 -15.73 -5.24
N ILE A 156 8.89 -16.56 -6.13
CA ILE A 156 9.98 -16.21 -7.05
C ILE A 156 9.55 -15.07 -7.98
N THR A 157 8.31 -15.07 -8.46
CA THR A 157 7.78 -14.01 -9.31
C THR A 157 7.78 -12.64 -8.63
N LEU A 158 7.58 -12.58 -7.32
CA LEU A 158 7.69 -11.34 -6.54
C LEU A 158 9.14 -10.94 -6.24
N GLY A 159 10.09 -11.86 -6.38
CA GLY A 159 11.51 -11.64 -6.07
C GLY A 159 12.10 -10.38 -6.72
N PRO A 160 11.96 -10.17 -8.04
CA PRO A 160 12.47 -8.99 -8.73
C PRO A 160 11.93 -7.67 -8.17
N LEU A 161 10.64 -7.61 -7.81
CA LEU A 161 10.04 -6.45 -7.16
C LEU A 161 10.69 -6.18 -5.80
N LEU A 162 10.85 -7.22 -4.99
CA LEU A 162 11.40 -7.13 -3.64
C LEU A 162 12.90 -6.81 -3.61
N ILE A 163 13.63 -7.15 -4.65
CA ILE A 163 15.04 -6.81 -4.81
C ILE A 163 15.21 -5.40 -5.38
N ALA A 164 14.44 -5.05 -6.41
CA ALA A 164 14.52 -3.75 -7.06
C ALA A 164 14.10 -2.59 -6.13
N TRP A 165 13.12 -2.82 -5.25
CA TRP A 165 12.64 -1.81 -4.31
C TRP A 165 13.75 -1.23 -3.41
N PRO A 166 14.52 -1.99 -2.61
CA PRO A 166 15.53 -1.41 -1.74
C PRO A 166 16.72 -0.84 -2.51
N ILE A 167 17.06 -1.43 -3.65
CA ILE A 167 18.12 -0.89 -4.50
C ILE A 167 17.73 0.52 -4.95
N SER A 168 16.54 0.68 -5.51
CA SER A 168 16.04 1.99 -5.96
C SER A 168 15.77 2.95 -4.79
N SER A 169 15.34 2.43 -3.64
CA SER A 169 15.18 3.20 -2.41
C SER A 169 16.51 3.81 -1.94
N THR A 170 17.59 3.04 -1.97
CA THR A 170 18.94 3.53 -1.64
C THR A 170 19.44 4.56 -2.67
N LEU A 171 19.23 4.31 -3.96
CA LEU A 171 19.57 5.25 -5.02
C LEU A 171 18.75 6.54 -4.96
N SER A 172 17.51 6.46 -4.51
CA SER A 172 16.60 7.60 -4.38
C SER A 172 17.18 8.72 -3.53
N GLY A 173 17.87 8.40 -2.43
CA GLY A 173 18.53 9.39 -1.59
C GLY A 173 19.52 10.28 -2.38
N LYS A 174 20.35 9.68 -3.23
CA LYS A 174 21.31 10.41 -4.08
C LYS A 174 20.59 11.25 -5.14
N VAL A 175 19.53 10.71 -5.73
CA VAL A 175 18.73 11.41 -6.77
C VAL A 175 18.00 12.61 -6.15
N ILE A 176 17.45 12.48 -4.94
CA ILE A 176 16.80 13.57 -4.21
C ILE A 176 17.76 14.73 -3.95
N LEU A 177 18.97 14.44 -3.49
CA LEU A 177 19.98 15.48 -3.24
C LEU A 177 20.37 16.25 -4.51
N ARG A 178 20.40 15.57 -5.66
CA ARG A 178 20.80 16.19 -6.93
C ARG A 178 19.66 16.89 -7.67
N PHE A 179 18.46 16.28 -7.70
CA PHE A 179 17.34 16.70 -8.56
C PHE A 179 16.07 17.10 -7.77
N GLY A 180 16.07 16.92 -6.45
CA GLY A 180 14.94 17.25 -5.56
C GLY A 180 13.84 16.19 -5.49
N TYR A 181 12.87 16.45 -4.62
CA TYR A 181 11.76 15.51 -4.32
C TYR A 181 10.82 15.27 -5.51
N ARG A 182 10.43 16.35 -6.20
CA ARG A 182 9.50 16.28 -7.32
C ARG A 182 10.02 15.38 -8.43
N PHE A 183 11.26 15.59 -8.87
CA PHE A 183 11.85 14.77 -9.94
C PHE A 183 11.88 13.30 -9.54
N THR A 184 12.34 12.99 -8.33
CA THR A 184 12.46 11.61 -7.84
C THR A 184 11.10 10.95 -7.69
N ALA A 185 10.08 11.67 -7.19
CA ALA A 185 8.72 11.16 -7.05
C ALA A 185 8.06 10.93 -8.42
N VAL A 186 8.23 11.86 -9.38
CA VAL A 186 7.71 11.73 -10.75
C VAL A 186 8.39 10.55 -11.47
N LEU A 187 9.72 10.43 -11.36
CA LEU A 187 10.46 9.29 -11.92
C LEU A 187 9.93 7.96 -11.35
N GLY A 188 9.79 7.88 -10.02
CA GLY A 188 9.24 6.70 -9.36
C GLY A 188 7.83 6.38 -9.81
N ALA A 189 6.94 7.39 -9.86
CA ALA A 189 5.55 7.21 -10.31
C ALA A 189 5.47 6.81 -11.80
N SER A 190 6.34 7.36 -12.65
CA SER A 190 6.41 6.98 -14.08
C SER A 190 6.82 5.52 -14.24
N LEU A 191 7.85 5.07 -13.51
CA LEU A 191 8.27 3.67 -13.52
C LEU A 191 7.21 2.74 -12.93
N ALA A 192 6.54 3.15 -11.85
CA ALA A 192 5.44 2.37 -11.28
C ALA A 192 4.26 2.24 -12.25
N THR A 193 3.90 3.33 -12.94
CA THR A 193 2.86 3.33 -13.98
C THR A 193 3.25 2.45 -15.16
N LEU A 194 4.50 2.53 -15.62
CA LEU A 194 5.01 1.67 -16.70
C LEU A 194 4.96 0.19 -16.28
N GLY A 195 5.44 -0.14 -15.07
CA GLY A 195 5.39 -1.50 -14.53
C GLY A 195 3.95 -2.02 -14.41
N MET A 196 3.00 -1.19 -13.93
CA MET A 196 1.59 -1.56 -13.89
C MET A 196 0.97 -1.71 -15.28
N GLY A 197 1.37 -0.85 -16.24
CA GLY A 197 0.99 -1.02 -17.65
C GLY A 197 1.46 -2.36 -18.22
N MET A 198 2.69 -2.79 -17.91
CA MET A 198 3.17 -4.12 -18.30
C MET A 198 2.34 -5.24 -17.63
N VAL A 199 1.94 -5.08 -16.37
CA VAL A 199 1.11 -6.05 -15.63
C VAL A 199 -0.27 -6.23 -16.27
N MET A 200 -0.85 -5.19 -16.88
CA MET A 200 -2.12 -5.30 -17.62
C MET A 200 -2.05 -6.29 -18.79
N PHE A 201 -0.86 -6.51 -19.36
CA PHE A 201 -0.67 -7.48 -20.45
C PHE A 201 -0.43 -8.91 -19.96
N PHE A 202 -0.64 -9.18 -18.66
CA PHE A 202 -0.54 -10.54 -18.14
C PHE A 202 -1.72 -11.39 -18.62
N HIS A 203 -1.41 -12.43 -19.36
CA HIS A 203 -2.35 -13.43 -19.87
C HIS A 203 -1.74 -14.84 -19.79
N MET A 204 -2.51 -15.84 -20.13
CA MET A 204 -2.10 -17.23 -19.95
C MET A 204 -0.75 -17.55 -20.63
N ASP A 205 -0.50 -16.99 -21.81
CA ASP A 205 0.72 -17.26 -22.60
C ASP A 205 1.87 -16.29 -22.30
N THR A 206 1.72 -15.35 -21.35
CA THR A 206 2.78 -14.41 -20.98
C THR A 206 4.01 -15.14 -20.46
N GLY A 207 5.17 -14.91 -21.08
CA GLY A 207 6.43 -15.52 -20.68
C GLY A 207 6.92 -15.02 -19.30
N PHE A 208 7.57 -15.90 -18.55
CA PHE A 208 8.17 -15.52 -17.25
C PHE A 208 9.14 -14.33 -17.33
N PRO A 209 10.00 -14.19 -18.37
CA PRO A 209 10.90 -13.04 -18.48
C PRO A 209 10.17 -11.69 -18.50
N PHE A 210 9.00 -11.63 -19.16
CA PHE A 210 8.19 -10.41 -19.19
C PHE A 210 7.59 -10.10 -17.81
N ILE A 211 7.12 -11.13 -17.09
CA ILE A 211 6.60 -10.99 -15.73
C ILE A 211 7.69 -10.47 -14.78
N ILE A 212 8.91 -11.05 -14.86
CA ILE A 212 10.08 -10.63 -14.09
C ILE A 212 10.43 -9.17 -14.37
N ALA A 213 10.47 -8.77 -15.65
CA ALA A 213 10.74 -7.41 -16.05
C ALA A 213 9.70 -6.42 -15.51
N ALA A 214 8.39 -6.75 -15.62
CA ALA A 214 7.31 -5.94 -15.09
C ALA A 214 7.44 -5.75 -13.57
N MET A 215 7.74 -6.82 -12.83
CA MET A 215 7.94 -6.76 -11.37
C MET A 215 9.17 -5.93 -10.99
N ALA A 216 10.27 -6.04 -11.71
CA ALA A 216 11.49 -5.24 -11.48
C ALA A 216 11.24 -3.75 -11.72
N VAL A 217 10.59 -3.39 -12.83
CA VAL A 217 10.25 -2.01 -13.17
C VAL A 217 9.31 -1.42 -12.11
N LEU A 218 8.25 -2.16 -11.74
CA LEU A 218 7.32 -1.74 -10.71
C LEU A 218 8.01 -1.55 -9.36
N GLY A 219 8.84 -2.52 -8.93
CA GLY A 219 9.59 -2.44 -7.68
C GLY A 219 10.54 -1.24 -7.63
N THR A 220 11.22 -0.94 -8.76
CA THR A 220 12.06 0.26 -8.89
C THR A 220 11.23 1.53 -8.70
N GLY A 221 10.07 1.63 -9.34
CA GLY A 221 9.16 2.77 -9.20
C GLY A 221 8.69 2.97 -7.77
N LEU A 222 8.21 1.89 -7.12
CA LEU A 222 7.75 1.93 -5.72
C LEU A 222 8.87 2.34 -4.75
N GLY A 223 10.11 1.93 -4.98
CA GLY A 223 11.25 2.30 -4.17
C GLY A 223 11.58 3.79 -4.24
N PHE A 224 11.63 4.37 -5.45
CA PHE A 224 11.80 5.82 -5.64
C PHE A 224 10.67 6.62 -4.98
N MET A 225 9.42 6.23 -5.17
CA MET A 225 8.26 6.90 -4.56
C MET A 225 8.33 6.85 -3.04
N SER A 226 8.49 5.66 -2.45
CA SER A 226 8.48 5.44 -1.00
C SER A 226 9.50 6.32 -0.29
N THR A 227 10.73 6.33 -0.76
CA THR A 227 11.82 7.10 -0.17
C THR A 227 11.62 8.60 -0.34
N SER A 228 11.15 9.04 -1.51
CA SER A 228 10.86 10.47 -1.75
C SER A 228 9.83 11.00 -0.76
N PHE A 229 8.75 10.26 -0.49
CA PHE A 229 7.70 10.70 0.43
C PHE A 229 8.18 10.75 1.87
N VAL A 230 8.89 9.73 2.33
CA VAL A 230 9.40 9.69 3.71
C VAL A 230 10.38 10.83 3.96
N ILE A 231 11.37 11.03 3.08
CA ILE A 231 12.38 12.09 3.26
C ILE A 231 11.74 13.47 3.11
N ALA A 232 10.84 13.67 2.13
CA ALA A 232 10.16 14.95 1.95
C ALA A 232 9.36 15.36 3.18
N VAL A 233 8.60 14.42 3.77
CA VAL A 233 7.80 14.67 4.97
C VAL A 233 8.67 14.95 6.18
N GLN A 234 9.75 14.18 6.39
CA GLN A 234 10.65 14.36 7.53
C GLN A 234 11.41 15.70 7.49
N ASN A 235 11.73 16.21 6.31
CA ASN A 235 12.49 17.43 6.16
C ASN A 235 11.66 18.72 6.34
N VAL A 236 10.35 18.64 6.14
CA VAL A 236 9.44 19.82 6.21
C VAL A 236 8.95 20.08 7.63
N VAL A 237 9.15 19.15 8.55
CA VAL A 237 8.70 19.27 9.93
C VAL A 237 9.88 19.37 10.91
N PRO A 238 9.69 20.04 12.07
CA PRO A 238 10.70 20.05 13.13
C PRO A 238 10.94 18.63 13.67
N TRP A 239 12.07 18.44 14.33
CA TRP A 239 12.53 17.13 14.80
C TRP A 239 11.49 16.37 15.65
N ASN A 240 10.83 17.07 16.56
CA ASN A 240 9.83 16.50 17.47
C ASN A 240 8.56 16.01 16.77
N LEU A 241 8.26 16.46 15.54
CA LEU A 241 7.09 16.04 14.76
C LEU A 241 7.42 15.01 13.67
N ARG A 242 8.70 14.68 13.44
CA ARG A 242 9.11 13.73 12.39
C ARG A 242 8.50 12.35 12.57
N GLY A 243 8.42 11.86 13.81
CA GLY A 243 7.80 10.57 14.12
C GLY A 243 6.32 10.55 13.73
N VAL A 244 5.55 11.56 14.18
CA VAL A 244 4.12 11.68 13.91
C VAL A 244 3.84 11.85 12.41
N ALA A 245 4.62 12.70 11.73
CA ALA A 245 4.46 12.93 10.30
C ALA A 245 4.77 11.66 9.46
N THR A 246 5.81 10.91 9.84
CA THR A 246 6.14 9.63 9.19
C THR A 246 5.08 8.57 9.49
N ALA A 247 4.60 8.49 10.73
CA ALA A 247 3.52 7.58 11.12
C ALA A 247 2.23 7.86 10.35
N SER A 248 1.89 9.15 10.15
CA SER A 248 0.72 9.56 9.35
C SER A 248 0.80 9.07 7.89
N THR A 249 1.95 9.24 7.23
CA THR A 249 2.15 8.75 5.85
C THR A 249 2.08 7.22 5.79
N GLN A 250 2.65 6.53 6.77
CA GLN A 250 2.60 5.08 6.86
C GLN A 250 1.18 4.57 7.10
N PHE A 251 0.42 5.27 7.94
CA PHE A 251 -0.98 5.00 8.20
C PHE A 251 -1.82 5.06 6.91
N PHE A 252 -1.72 6.15 6.13
CA PHE A 252 -2.42 6.26 4.85
C PHE A 252 -2.04 5.14 3.89
N ARG A 253 -0.76 4.79 3.80
CA ARG A 253 -0.28 3.70 2.97
C ARG A 253 -0.89 2.36 3.36
N THR A 254 -0.94 2.06 4.65
CA THR A 254 -1.46 0.76 5.13
C THR A 254 -2.97 0.66 4.96
N ILE A 255 -3.70 1.69 5.37
CA ILE A 255 -5.17 1.71 5.26
C ILE A 255 -5.62 1.67 3.80
N SER A 256 -5.03 2.50 2.95
CA SER A 256 -5.37 2.50 1.53
C SER A 256 -5.04 1.18 0.85
N GLY A 257 -3.94 0.54 1.24
CA GLY A 257 -3.60 -0.79 0.76
C GLY A 257 -4.65 -1.84 1.14
N THR A 258 -5.11 -1.82 2.38
CA THR A 258 -6.15 -2.74 2.87
C THR A 258 -7.50 -2.50 2.17
N ILE A 259 -7.95 -1.24 2.07
CA ILE A 259 -9.17 -0.87 1.34
C ILE A 259 -9.03 -1.22 -0.15
N GLY A 260 -7.85 -0.94 -0.73
CA GLY A 260 -7.55 -1.26 -2.11
C GLY A 260 -7.68 -2.76 -2.41
N VAL A 261 -7.07 -3.62 -1.59
CA VAL A 261 -7.19 -5.09 -1.75
C VAL A 261 -8.64 -5.56 -1.58
N ALA A 262 -9.39 -5.01 -0.61
CA ALA A 262 -10.80 -5.36 -0.45
C ALA A 262 -11.63 -4.96 -1.68
N THR A 263 -11.44 -3.75 -2.20
CA THR A 263 -12.10 -3.27 -3.43
C THR A 263 -11.73 -4.13 -4.64
N MET A 264 -10.45 -4.46 -4.80
CA MET A 264 -9.97 -5.35 -5.87
C MET A 264 -10.56 -6.74 -5.75
N GLY A 265 -10.67 -7.28 -4.53
CA GLY A 265 -11.33 -8.57 -4.27
C GLY A 265 -12.80 -8.57 -4.67
N THR A 266 -13.50 -7.49 -4.39
CA THR A 266 -14.89 -7.31 -4.82
C THR A 266 -15.02 -7.31 -6.35
N ILE A 267 -14.16 -6.57 -7.05
CA ILE A 267 -14.13 -6.52 -8.52
C ILE A 267 -13.79 -7.91 -9.06
N LEU A 268 -12.77 -8.57 -8.50
CA LEU A 268 -12.40 -9.92 -8.92
C LEU A 268 -13.57 -10.90 -8.78
N ASN A 269 -14.25 -10.94 -7.63
CA ASN A 269 -15.38 -11.82 -7.38
C ASN A 269 -16.53 -11.55 -8.35
N ALA A 270 -16.86 -10.28 -8.61
CA ALA A 270 -17.89 -9.90 -9.57
C ALA A 270 -17.54 -10.38 -11.01
N GLN A 271 -16.28 -10.15 -11.43
CA GLN A 271 -15.82 -10.58 -12.75
C GLN A 271 -15.73 -12.11 -12.88
N MET A 272 -15.30 -12.79 -11.83
CA MET A 272 -15.31 -14.25 -11.80
C MET A 272 -16.73 -14.81 -11.89
N ALA A 273 -17.70 -14.21 -11.18
CA ALA A 273 -19.09 -14.63 -11.30
C ALA A 273 -19.60 -14.52 -12.74
N LEU A 274 -19.24 -13.43 -13.45
CA LEU A 274 -19.62 -13.22 -14.85
C LEU A 274 -18.95 -14.22 -15.82
N HIS A 275 -17.65 -14.49 -15.63
CA HIS A 275 -16.88 -15.31 -16.57
C HIS A 275 -16.99 -16.83 -16.27
N PHE A 276 -17.17 -17.23 -15.00
CA PHE A 276 -17.23 -18.65 -14.62
C PHE A 276 -18.62 -19.23 -14.77
N ALA A 277 -19.70 -18.45 -14.55
CA ALA A 277 -21.06 -18.94 -14.63
C ALA A 277 -21.40 -19.63 -15.99
N PRO A 278 -21.09 -19.05 -17.18
CA PRO A 278 -21.36 -19.70 -18.45
C PRO A 278 -20.51 -20.94 -18.68
N ILE A 279 -19.33 -21.05 -18.08
CA ILE A 279 -18.47 -22.21 -18.16
C ILE A 279 -19.09 -23.37 -17.35
N PHE A 280 -19.41 -23.09 -16.08
CA PHE A 280 -20.02 -24.13 -15.22
C PHE A 280 -21.41 -24.60 -15.72
N ALA A 281 -22.16 -23.71 -16.40
CA ALA A 281 -23.42 -24.11 -17.02
C ALA A 281 -23.25 -25.20 -18.11
N ARG A 282 -22.06 -25.30 -18.73
CA ARG A 282 -21.72 -26.34 -19.72
C ARG A 282 -21.22 -27.64 -19.08
N TYR A 283 -20.83 -27.62 -17.80
CA TYR A 283 -20.27 -28.77 -17.07
C TYR A 283 -20.98 -28.99 -15.73
N PRO A 284 -22.32 -29.27 -15.72
CA PRO A 284 -23.10 -29.40 -14.49
C PRO A 284 -22.62 -30.57 -13.61
N ASP A 285 -22.15 -31.63 -14.21
CA ASP A 285 -21.64 -32.82 -13.50
C ASP A 285 -20.38 -32.52 -12.68
N VAL A 286 -19.55 -31.64 -13.17
CA VAL A 286 -18.32 -31.21 -12.44
C VAL A 286 -18.69 -30.34 -11.24
N LEU A 287 -19.66 -29.45 -11.42
CA LEU A 287 -20.14 -28.60 -10.31
C LEU A 287 -20.73 -29.44 -9.17
N ALA A 288 -21.46 -30.51 -9.50
CA ALA A 288 -22.05 -31.43 -8.51
C ALA A 288 -20.99 -32.23 -7.73
N ARG A 289 -19.80 -32.45 -8.31
CA ARG A 289 -18.71 -33.23 -7.71
C ARG A 289 -17.73 -32.36 -6.92
N LEU A 290 -17.85 -31.04 -6.98
CA LEU A 290 -16.99 -30.15 -6.17
C LEU A 290 -17.23 -30.38 -4.68
N PRO A 291 -16.18 -30.44 -3.86
CA PRO A 291 -16.31 -30.55 -2.41
C PRO A 291 -17.21 -29.45 -1.85
N LYS A 292 -18.15 -29.82 -0.98
CA LYS A 292 -19.05 -28.87 -0.33
C LYS A 292 -18.24 -27.82 0.44
N GLY A 293 -18.45 -26.54 0.12
CA GLY A 293 -17.77 -25.42 0.78
C GLY A 293 -16.61 -24.79 -0.01
N ILE A 294 -16.22 -25.35 -1.16
CA ILE A 294 -15.28 -24.68 -2.06
C ILE A 294 -16.06 -23.74 -2.96
N ALA A 295 -15.81 -22.43 -2.79
CA ALA A 295 -16.37 -21.46 -3.73
C ALA A 295 -15.79 -21.69 -5.13
N PRO A 296 -16.59 -21.52 -6.21
CA PRO A 296 -16.12 -21.67 -7.58
C PRO A 296 -14.84 -20.89 -7.89
N SER A 297 -14.63 -19.76 -7.21
CA SER A 297 -13.43 -18.94 -7.29
C SER A 297 -12.16 -19.65 -6.82
N ASN A 298 -12.28 -20.58 -5.86
CA ASN A 298 -11.14 -21.25 -5.23
C ASN A 298 -10.76 -22.59 -5.90
N VAL A 299 -11.53 -23.02 -6.86
CA VAL A 299 -11.30 -24.30 -7.58
C VAL A 299 -9.91 -24.35 -8.21
N LEU A 300 -9.44 -23.24 -8.78
CA LEU A 300 -8.11 -23.15 -9.41
C LEU A 300 -6.96 -23.07 -8.41
N LEU A 301 -7.24 -22.67 -7.17
CA LEU A 301 -6.23 -22.48 -6.12
C LEU A 301 -5.99 -23.73 -5.29
N THR A 302 -6.90 -24.71 -5.37
CA THR A 302 -6.79 -25.97 -4.63
C THR A 302 -6.17 -27.03 -5.54
N PRO A 303 -4.89 -27.43 -5.37
CA PRO A 303 -4.19 -28.34 -6.27
C PRO A 303 -4.92 -29.70 -6.46
N GLU A 304 -5.51 -30.20 -5.36
CA GLU A 304 -6.25 -31.45 -5.35
C GLU A 304 -7.48 -31.41 -6.27
N VAL A 305 -8.26 -30.32 -6.19
CA VAL A 305 -9.46 -30.13 -7.03
C VAL A 305 -9.06 -29.89 -8.49
N ARG A 306 -8.04 -29.05 -8.68
CA ARG A 306 -7.52 -28.71 -10.00
C ARG A 306 -7.06 -29.98 -10.79
N SER A 307 -6.43 -30.94 -10.11
CA SER A 307 -5.96 -32.20 -10.76
C SER A 307 -7.10 -33.09 -11.21
N THR A 308 -8.31 -32.95 -10.68
CA THR A 308 -9.49 -33.73 -11.05
C THR A 308 -10.29 -33.14 -12.21
N LEU A 309 -9.99 -31.90 -12.62
CA LEU A 309 -10.71 -31.19 -13.68
C LEU A 309 -10.31 -31.71 -15.08
N PRO A 310 -11.28 -31.86 -16.01
CA PRO A 310 -10.96 -32.07 -17.42
C PRO A 310 -10.07 -30.94 -17.97
N PHE A 311 -9.12 -31.30 -18.84
CA PHE A 311 -8.14 -30.36 -19.39
C PHE A 311 -8.79 -29.12 -20.04
N ASP A 312 -9.84 -29.31 -20.82
CA ASP A 312 -10.54 -28.22 -21.52
C ASP A 312 -11.23 -27.27 -20.55
N LEU A 313 -11.87 -27.82 -19.49
CA LEU A 313 -12.48 -27.01 -18.44
C LEU A 313 -11.46 -26.24 -17.67
N LEU A 314 -10.35 -26.87 -17.29
CA LEU A 314 -9.24 -26.19 -16.57
C LEU A 314 -8.74 -25.02 -17.37
N ARG A 315 -8.48 -25.20 -18.67
CA ARG A 315 -8.00 -24.12 -19.56
C ARG A 315 -9.01 -22.97 -19.67
N GLN A 316 -10.31 -23.30 -19.84
CA GLN A 316 -11.35 -22.25 -19.87
C GLN A 316 -11.43 -21.47 -18.59
N LEU A 317 -11.34 -22.11 -17.41
CA LEU A 317 -11.34 -21.44 -16.12
C LEU A 317 -10.09 -20.58 -15.90
N GLN A 318 -8.92 -21.03 -16.36
CA GLN A 318 -7.68 -20.24 -16.30
C GLN A 318 -7.77 -18.97 -17.16
N VAL A 319 -8.31 -19.06 -18.37
CA VAL A 319 -8.56 -17.90 -19.24
C VAL A 319 -9.57 -16.95 -18.59
N ALA A 320 -10.65 -17.47 -18.04
CA ALA A 320 -11.68 -16.67 -17.35
C ALA A 320 -11.12 -15.96 -16.11
N LEU A 321 -10.22 -16.62 -15.36
CA LEU A 321 -9.52 -15.99 -14.22
C LEU A 321 -8.57 -14.90 -14.71
N ALA A 322 -7.82 -15.11 -15.79
CA ALA A 322 -6.96 -14.09 -16.37
C ALA A 322 -7.76 -12.85 -16.79
N GLN A 323 -8.91 -13.04 -17.45
CA GLN A 323 -9.82 -11.95 -17.82
C GLN A 323 -10.40 -11.22 -16.61
N SER A 324 -10.70 -11.96 -15.53
CA SER A 324 -11.17 -11.35 -14.28
C SER A 324 -10.09 -10.52 -13.58
N LEU A 325 -8.85 -11.02 -13.57
CA LEU A 325 -7.70 -10.32 -13.01
C LEU A 325 -7.29 -9.07 -13.82
N PHE A 326 -7.56 -9.06 -15.13
CA PHE A 326 -7.33 -7.89 -15.97
C PHE A 326 -8.00 -6.63 -15.38
N TRP A 327 -9.24 -6.73 -14.89
CA TRP A 327 -9.96 -5.60 -14.29
C TRP A 327 -9.33 -5.11 -12.98
N VAL A 328 -8.77 -6.04 -12.20
CA VAL A 328 -8.01 -5.71 -10.98
C VAL A 328 -6.73 -4.95 -11.34
N PHE A 329 -5.99 -5.43 -12.33
CA PHE A 329 -4.76 -4.78 -12.80
C PHE A 329 -5.06 -3.44 -13.49
N ALA A 330 -6.18 -3.33 -14.22
CA ALA A 330 -6.65 -2.09 -14.81
C ALA A 330 -6.95 -1.03 -13.73
N LEU A 331 -7.63 -1.39 -12.64
CA LEU A 331 -7.84 -0.48 -11.51
C LEU A 331 -6.52 0.01 -10.93
N MET A 332 -5.56 -0.90 -10.69
CA MET A 332 -4.23 -0.51 -10.18
C MET A 332 -3.49 0.42 -11.17
N PHE A 333 -3.59 0.15 -12.46
CA PHE A 333 -2.98 1.01 -13.49
C PHE A 333 -3.61 2.41 -13.50
N VAL A 334 -4.93 2.52 -13.39
CA VAL A 334 -5.63 3.81 -13.26
C VAL A 334 -5.17 4.55 -11.99
N CYS A 335 -5.07 3.84 -10.86
CA CYS A 335 -4.53 4.41 -9.63
C CYS A 335 -3.08 4.91 -9.81
N ALA A 336 -2.25 4.17 -10.55
CA ALA A 336 -0.87 4.58 -10.84
C ALA A 336 -0.83 5.84 -11.72
N LEU A 337 -1.69 5.95 -12.74
CA LEU A 337 -1.83 7.15 -13.58
C LEU A 337 -2.28 8.37 -12.78
N ILE A 338 -3.29 8.20 -11.91
CA ILE A 338 -3.73 9.25 -10.99
C ILE A 338 -2.58 9.67 -10.08
N GLY A 339 -1.86 8.69 -9.52
CA GLY A 339 -0.68 8.94 -8.71
C GLY A 339 0.39 9.74 -9.45
N LEU A 340 0.70 9.37 -10.67
CA LEU A 340 1.65 10.10 -11.52
C LEU A 340 1.21 11.55 -11.73
N ALA A 341 -0.08 11.79 -12.03
CA ALA A 341 -0.62 13.14 -12.17
C ALA A 341 -0.46 13.98 -10.90
N PHE A 342 -0.73 13.40 -9.72
CA PHE A 342 -0.53 14.09 -8.45
C PHE A 342 0.94 14.41 -8.14
N MET A 343 1.90 13.60 -8.61
CA MET A 343 3.33 13.88 -8.37
C MET A 343 3.81 15.15 -9.09
N PHE A 344 3.19 15.54 -10.18
CA PHE A 344 3.49 16.83 -10.82
C PHE A 344 3.08 18.03 -9.96
N LEU A 345 2.20 17.86 -8.98
CA LEU A 345 1.80 18.91 -8.05
C LEU A 345 2.80 19.12 -6.90
N LEU A 346 3.78 18.24 -6.71
CA LEU A 346 4.85 18.45 -5.73
C LEU A 346 5.63 19.72 -6.06
N PRO A 347 5.99 20.53 -5.06
CA PRO A 347 6.83 21.71 -5.27
C PRO A 347 8.17 21.31 -5.90
N GLY A 348 8.56 22.03 -6.95
CA GLY A 348 9.86 21.86 -7.61
C GLY A 348 10.94 22.65 -6.87
N GLY A 349 12.20 22.20 -6.93
CA GLY A 349 13.34 22.85 -6.31
C GLY A 349 14.25 21.85 -5.59
N LYS A 350 15.38 22.34 -5.07
CA LYS A 350 16.32 21.51 -4.31
C LYS A 350 15.74 21.14 -2.95
N ALA A 351 16.07 19.95 -2.47
CA ALA A 351 15.60 19.42 -1.19
C ALA A 351 15.93 20.33 0.00
N GLU A 352 17.07 21.01 -0.05
CA GLU A 352 17.56 21.95 0.98
C GLU A 352 16.63 23.15 1.18
N GLN A 353 16.02 23.69 0.10
CA GLN A 353 15.12 24.85 0.16
C GLN A 353 13.83 24.59 0.96
N TYR A 354 13.45 23.34 1.13
CA TYR A 354 12.26 22.94 1.87
C TYR A 354 12.56 22.40 3.26
N SER A 355 13.85 22.40 3.65
CA SER A 355 14.26 22.00 5.01
C SER A 355 13.68 22.95 6.03
N TYR A 356 13.12 22.40 7.11
CA TYR A 356 12.65 23.20 8.25
C TYR A 356 13.76 24.08 8.83
N GLN A 357 15.00 23.57 8.88
CA GLN A 357 16.16 24.33 9.37
C GLN A 357 16.48 25.53 8.47
N ALA A 358 16.50 25.35 7.15
CA ALA A 358 16.76 26.44 6.22
C ALA A 358 15.70 27.55 6.28
N LYS A 359 14.43 27.19 6.54
CA LYS A 359 13.36 28.18 6.74
C LYS A 359 13.51 28.92 8.07
N ALA A 360 13.85 28.24 9.15
CA ALA A 360 14.06 28.84 10.45
C ALA A 360 15.28 29.79 10.45
N GLU A 361 16.35 29.44 9.73
CA GLU A 361 17.53 30.28 9.54
C GLU A 361 17.19 31.55 8.72
N ALA A 362 16.40 31.40 7.64
CA ALA A 362 15.97 32.53 6.83
C ALA A 362 15.06 33.50 7.60
N GLU A 363 14.12 32.97 8.41
CA GLU A 363 13.26 33.78 9.27
C GLU A 363 14.06 34.53 10.36
N ASN A 364 15.03 33.87 10.99
CA ASN A 364 15.90 34.47 11.97
C ASN A 364 16.83 35.54 11.33
N GLY A 365 17.38 35.26 10.14
CA GLY A 365 18.21 36.25 9.40
C GLY A 365 17.42 37.49 9.03
N THR A 366 16.18 37.33 8.55
CA THR A 366 15.28 38.44 8.21
C THR A 366 14.91 39.28 9.46
N GLN A 367 14.73 38.65 10.64
CA GLN A 367 14.48 39.35 11.89
C GLN A 367 15.69 40.13 12.38
N LEU A 368 16.89 39.60 12.21
CA LEU A 368 18.12 40.29 12.57
C LEU A 368 18.37 41.49 11.66
N GLU A 369 18.18 41.35 10.35
CA GLU A 369 18.25 42.50 9.42
C GLU A 369 17.20 43.59 9.73
N ALA A 370 15.97 43.19 10.09
CA ALA A 370 14.92 44.12 10.46
C ALA A 370 15.25 44.88 11.78
N MET A 371 15.91 44.21 12.73
CA MET A 371 16.38 44.85 13.99
C MET A 371 17.59 45.75 13.78
N GLU A 372 18.46 45.52 12.82
CA GLU A 372 19.59 46.38 12.46
C GLU A 372 19.17 47.65 11.71
N VAL A 373 18.04 47.65 11.02
CA VAL A 373 17.52 48.80 10.25
C VAL A 373 16.71 49.77 11.14
N GLU A 374 16.21 49.37 12.32
CA GLU A 374 15.42 50.22 13.21
C GLU A 374 16.21 51.30 14.00
N PRO A 375 17.53 51.21 14.29
CA PRO A 375 18.21 52.23 15.09
C PRO A 375 18.56 53.56 14.37
N GLU A 376 18.48 53.64 13.05
CA GLU A 376 18.83 54.91 12.35
C GLU A 376 17.70 55.96 12.27
N ILE A 377 16.45 55.60 12.57
CA ILE A 377 15.32 56.54 12.47
C ILE A 377 15.07 57.34 13.75
N THR A 378 15.65 56.94 14.91
CA THR A 378 15.43 57.59 16.21
C THR A 378 16.51 58.58 16.58
N ALA A 379 17.50 58.84 15.73
CA ALA A 379 18.61 59.78 16.02
C ALA A 379 18.49 61.17 15.35
N ILE A 380 17.38 61.43 14.64
CA ILE A 380 17.10 62.73 14.01
C ILE A 380 15.71 63.19 14.46
N GLY A 381 15.61 63.62 15.70
CA GLY A 381 14.43 64.26 16.25
C GLY A 381 14.80 65.15 17.40
#